data_1b49ae640e3e5530bdfc5c3752eac5b1
#
_entry.id   1b49ae640e3e5530bdfc5c3752eac5b1
#
_cell.length_a   1.000
_cell.length_b   1.000
_cell.length_c   1.000
_cell.angle_alpha   90.00
_cell.angle_beta   90.00
_cell.angle_gamma   90.00
#
_symmetry.space_group_name_H-M   'P 1'
#
loop_
_entity.id
_entity.type
_entity.pdbx_description
1 polymer ?
#
loop_
_entity_poly.entity_id
_entity_poly.type
_entity_poly.pdbx_seq_one_letter_code
_entity_poly.pdbx_strand_id
1 'polypeptide(L)'
;MSEHAGHYALVVGIDHYPRFRSLNGACKDAKDFHAWLIGPDGGGVPATNVELVLSKEAPVRPIHDDIDDALEKILFKARGDGVDTRLYLYFSGHGLGRSNIGVDLCLASWSKQRRAMALDSMGYLQLVMSCGYFREVIFFLDCCRVREVRSAALPPTIELPMPGDGAPACRSFIGYATEFMNAAYEAETGQSVGESDVRGHFTRALMEALKGAAAEPTGGVRASKLKEYLEVNTPLIAKANNHIQKPEVVNGLNAEEEPIFGNSKPPVQTHGFMVNITFTSVTSGEAVVEDGQLRELKRGDVSTGPWQIPVSGRTMLMVHMPPNGAEKTIRVQGNETEDIHVEF
;
A
#
# COMPACT_ATOMS: atom_id res chain seq x y z
N MET A 1 3.30 -1.57 28.78
CA MET A 1 2.34 -0.76 27.99
C MET A 1 2.82 -0.87 26.56
N SER A 2 1.93 -1.08 25.58
CA SER A 2 2.39 -1.12 24.18
C SER A 2 2.92 0.28 23.83
N GLU A 3 4.00 0.32 23.06
CA GLU A 3 4.71 1.55 22.67
C GLU A 3 3.82 2.50 21.84
N HIS A 4 2.71 1.97 21.28
CA HIS A 4 1.76 2.66 20.40
C HIS A 4 0.32 2.66 20.96
N ALA A 5 0.15 2.83 22.29
CA ALA A 5 -1.17 2.82 22.93
C ALA A 5 -2.16 3.85 22.36
N GLY A 6 -1.66 5.02 21.93
CA GLY A 6 -2.45 6.08 21.28
C GLY A 6 -2.66 5.93 19.77
N HIS A 7 -2.32 4.77 19.17
CA HIS A 7 -2.58 4.52 17.75
C HIS A 7 -3.89 3.77 17.55
N TYR A 8 -4.60 4.16 16.50
CA TYR A 8 -5.92 3.64 16.12
C TYR A 8 -5.95 3.27 14.65
N ALA A 9 -6.85 2.37 14.25
CA ALA A 9 -7.00 2.07 12.84
C ALA A 9 -8.43 1.67 12.44
N LEU A 10 -8.85 2.14 11.26
CA LEU A 10 -9.98 1.63 10.51
C LEU A 10 -9.46 0.93 9.26
N VAL A 11 -9.70 -0.36 9.15
CA VAL A 11 -9.22 -1.19 8.03
C VAL A 11 -10.42 -1.77 7.29
N VAL A 12 -10.55 -1.43 6.01
CA VAL A 12 -11.69 -1.81 5.17
C VAL A 12 -11.22 -2.62 3.97
N GLY A 13 -11.86 -3.78 3.73
CA GLY A 13 -11.62 -4.62 2.55
C GLY A 13 -12.92 -5.07 1.91
N ILE A 14 -13.12 -4.80 0.62
CA ILE A 14 -14.36 -5.12 -0.09
C ILE A 14 -14.07 -5.87 -1.38
N ASP A 15 -14.33 -7.18 -1.39
CA ASP A 15 -14.26 -8.04 -2.58
C ASP A 15 -15.62 -8.18 -3.25
N HIS A 16 -16.70 -8.35 -2.46
CA HIS A 16 -18.01 -8.70 -2.97
C HIS A 16 -18.80 -7.47 -3.39
N TYR A 17 -19.08 -7.36 -4.68
CA TYR A 17 -19.89 -6.32 -5.31
C TYR A 17 -20.99 -6.95 -6.18
N PRO A 18 -22.16 -7.33 -5.61
CA PRO A 18 -23.17 -8.14 -6.31
C PRO A 18 -23.79 -7.45 -7.53
N ARG A 19 -23.61 -6.13 -7.68
CA ARG A 19 -24.14 -5.32 -8.79
C ARG A 19 -23.05 -4.71 -9.67
N PHE A 20 -21.83 -5.11 -9.43
CA PHE A 20 -20.65 -4.70 -10.17
C PHE A 20 -19.65 -5.87 -10.25
N ARG A 21 -18.46 -5.66 -10.75
CA ARG A 21 -17.43 -6.71 -10.80
C ARG A 21 -16.86 -6.91 -9.39
N SER A 22 -16.95 -8.14 -8.85
CA SER A 22 -16.24 -8.49 -7.61
C SER A 22 -14.74 -8.54 -7.82
N LEU A 23 -13.99 -8.35 -6.75
CA LEU A 23 -12.54 -8.47 -6.63
C LEU A 23 -12.19 -9.79 -5.93
N ASN A 24 -10.91 -10.13 -5.86
CA ASN A 24 -10.44 -11.36 -5.23
C ASN A 24 -9.35 -11.13 -4.18
N GLY A 25 -8.78 -9.93 -4.09
CA GLY A 25 -7.64 -9.60 -3.24
C GLY A 25 -7.93 -8.64 -2.09
N ALA A 26 -8.95 -7.78 -2.21
CA ALA A 26 -9.13 -6.66 -1.30
C ALA A 26 -9.36 -7.04 0.17
N CYS A 27 -10.18 -8.06 0.44
CA CYS A 27 -10.36 -8.56 1.82
C CYS A 27 -9.09 -9.20 2.39
N LYS A 28 -8.29 -9.83 1.55
CA LYS A 28 -7.04 -10.46 1.93
C LYS A 28 -5.98 -9.39 2.22
N ASP A 29 -5.89 -8.39 1.39
CA ASP A 29 -5.02 -7.23 1.56
C ASP A 29 -5.34 -6.50 2.89
N ALA A 30 -6.62 -6.27 3.18
CA ALA A 30 -7.06 -5.68 4.43
C ALA A 30 -6.69 -6.53 5.66
N LYS A 31 -6.82 -7.85 5.58
CA LYS A 31 -6.41 -8.77 6.65
C LYS A 31 -4.91 -8.74 6.88
N ASP A 32 -4.11 -8.69 5.83
CA ASP A 32 -2.65 -8.64 5.94
C ASP A 32 -2.17 -7.33 6.56
N PHE A 33 -2.77 -6.21 6.12
CA PHE A 33 -2.48 -4.92 6.72
C PHE A 33 -2.91 -4.87 8.19
N HIS A 34 -4.09 -5.40 8.52
CA HIS A 34 -4.56 -5.55 9.91
C HIS A 34 -3.59 -6.38 10.75
N ALA A 35 -3.16 -7.55 10.24
CA ALA A 35 -2.23 -8.41 10.95
C ALA A 35 -0.89 -7.73 11.22
N TRP A 36 -0.38 -6.95 10.26
CA TRP A 36 0.81 -6.14 10.46
C TRP A 36 0.59 -5.04 11.51
N LEU A 37 -0.55 -4.33 11.46
CA LEU A 37 -0.87 -3.26 12.40
C LEU A 37 -0.82 -3.73 13.86
N ILE A 38 -1.44 -4.89 14.15
CA ILE A 38 -1.50 -5.42 15.54
C ILE A 38 -0.28 -6.24 15.92
N GLY A 39 0.58 -6.57 14.96
CA GLY A 39 1.77 -7.38 15.18
C GLY A 39 2.83 -6.63 16.00
N PRO A 40 3.47 -7.27 16.99
CA PRO A 40 4.49 -6.64 17.84
C PRO A 40 5.74 -6.21 17.06
N ASP A 41 6.10 -6.96 16.01
CA ASP A 41 7.20 -6.64 15.10
C ASP A 41 6.75 -5.75 13.93
N GLY A 42 5.51 -5.34 13.90
CA GLY A 42 4.88 -4.49 12.89
C GLY A 42 4.45 -3.15 13.48
N GLY A 43 3.18 -2.81 13.29
CA GLY A 43 2.60 -1.55 13.76
C GLY A 43 2.46 -1.44 15.28
N GLY A 44 2.38 -2.55 16.01
CA GLY A 44 2.25 -2.57 17.47
C GLY A 44 0.99 -1.88 18.00
N VAL A 45 -0.01 -1.64 17.15
CA VAL A 45 -1.27 -1.00 17.53
C VAL A 45 -2.08 -1.97 18.39
N PRO A 46 -2.62 -1.56 19.56
CA PRO A 46 -3.48 -2.42 20.35
C PRO A 46 -4.66 -2.96 19.53
N ALA A 47 -4.87 -4.27 19.53
CA ALA A 47 -5.96 -4.88 18.76
C ALA A 47 -7.35 -4.31 19.12
N THR A 48 -7.53 -3.84 20.34
CA THR A 48 -8.75 -3.15 20.80
C THR A 48 -8.96 -1.78 20.16
N ASN A 49 -7.94 -1.19 19.56
CA ASN A 49 -7.98 0.09 18.88
C ASN A 49 -8.13 -0.04 17.36
N VAL A 50 -8.31 -1.26 16.84
CA VAL A 50 -8.44 -1.53 15.41
C VAL A 50 -9.84 -2.05 15.10
N GLU A 51 -10.54 -1.37 14.20
CA GLU A 51 -11.80 -1.84 13.62
C GLU A 51 -11.52 -2.41 12.22
N LEU A 52 -11.85 -3.69 12.00
CA LEU A 52 -11.69 -4.39 10.73
C LEU A 52 -13.06 -4.63 10.11
N VAL A 53 -13.34 -3.99 8.98
CA VAL A 53 -14.59 -4.10 8.24
C VAL A 53 -14.34 -4.80 6.91
N LEU A 54 -14.89 -6.01 6.76
CA LEU A 54 -14.75 -6.82 5.55
C LEU A 54 -16.09 -7.02 4.85
N SER A 55 -16.06 -7.20 3.54
CA SER A 55 -17.28 -7.48 2.79
C SER A 55 -17.93 -8.81 3.17
N LYS A 56 -19.26 -8.82 3.13
CA LYS A 56 -20.13 -9.99 3.35
C LYS A 56 -21.15 -10.07 2.23
N GLU A 57 -21.51 -11.29 1.86
CA GLU A 57 -22.48 -11.54 0.79
C GLU A 57 -23.93 -11.47 1.27
N ALA A 58 -24.20 -11.97 2.48
CA ALA A 58 -25.54 -12.03 3.04
C ALA A 58 -25.54 -11.67 4.54
N PRO A 59 -26.05 -10.52 4.94
CA PRO A 59 -26.47 -9.40 4.09
C PRO A 59 -25.29 -8.74 3.37
N VAL A 60 -25.53 -8.09 2.24
CA VAL A 60 -24.50 -7.35 1.49
C VAL A 60 -23.95 -6.22 2.36
N ARG A 61 -22.68 -6.31 2.73
CA ARG A 61 -21.95 -5.36 3.59
C ARG A 61 -20.55 -5.13 3.04
N PRO A 62 -19.87 -4.02 3.44
CA PRO A 62 -20.37 -2.93 4.27
C PRO A 62 -21.30 -1.97 3.52
N ILE A 63 -22.14 -1.31 4.31
CA ILE A 63 -22.88 -0.10 3.93
C ILE A 63 -22.25 1.11 4.63
N HIS A 64 -22.78 2.31 4.40
CA HIS A 64 -22.26 3.56 4.97
C HIS A 64 -22.20 3.49 6.51
N ASP A 65 -23.29 3.09 7.15
CA ASP A 65 -23.40 3.02 8.60
C ASP A 65 -22.35 2.09 9.23
N ASP A 66 -21.97 0.97 8.57
CA ASP A 66 -20.94 0.07 9.10
C ASP A 66 -19.58 0.76 9.23
N ILE A 67 -19.28 1.71 8.33
CA ILE A 67 -18.03 2.48 8.34
C ILE A 67 -18.09 3.59 9.37
N ASP A 68 -19.21 4.32 9.41
CA ASP A 68 -19.41 5.40 10.39
C ASP A 68 -19.43 4.85 11.81
N ASP A 69 -20.14 3.74 12.09
CA ASP A 69 -20.15 3.07 13.40
C ASP A 69 -18.75 2.63 13.83
N ALA A 70 -17.96 2.09 12.90
CA ALA A 70 -16.59 1.67 13.19
C ALA A 70 -15.68 2.89 13.49
N LEU A 71 -15.81 3.96 12.71
CA LEU A 71 -15.05 5.18 12.94
C LEU A 71 -15.48 5.87 14.24
N GLU A 72 -16.78 5.93 14.54
CA GLU A 72 -17.30 6.52 15.78
C GLU A 72 -16.75 5.83 17.04
N LYS A 73 -16.66 4.49 17.04
CA LYS A 73 -16.02 3.73 18.13
C LYS A 73 -14.56 4.14 18.34
N ILE A 74 -13.82 4.33 17.24
CA ILE A 74 -12.44 4.79 17.29
C ILE A 74 -12.37 6.20 17.89
N LEU A 75 -13.19 7.13 17.38
CA LEU A 75 -13.23 8.51 17.84
C LEU A 75 -13.60 8.62 19.32
N PHE A 76 -14.55 7.79 19.77
CA PHE A 76 -14.94 7.74 21.19
C PHE A 76 -13.79 7.32 22.09
N LYS A 77 -13.00 6.35 21.69
CA LYS A 77 -11.80 5.91 22.43
C LYS A 77 -10.69 6.98 22.39
N ALA A 78 -10.39 7.50 21.20
CA ALA A 78 -9.32 8.48 21.01
C ALA A 78 -9.55 9.80 21.74
N ARG A 79 -10.81 10.18 21.98
CA ARG A 79 -11.19 11.42 22.68
C ARG A 79 -10.55 11.58 24.07
N GLY A 80 -10.24 10.45 24.75
CA GLY A 80 -9.67 10.45 26.10
C GLY A 80 -8.14 10.34 26.12
N ASP A 81 -7.52 10.05 25.00
CA ASP A 81 -6.09 9.76 24.91
C ASP A 81 -5.32 11.03 24.54
N GLY A 82 -4.74 11.73 25.29
CA GLY A 82 -4.00 12.98 25.11
C GLY A 82 -3.17 13.14 23.81
N VAL A 83 -1.99 13.69 23.92
CA VAL A 83 -1.05 13.97 22.79
C VAL A 83 -0.41 12.68 22.25
N ASP A 84 0.03 12.71 20.98
CA ASP A 84 0.70 11.64 20.24
C ASP A 84 -0.22 10.51 19.74
N THR A 85 -1.45 10.88 19.36
CA THR A 85 -2.42 9.95 18.79
C THR A 85 -2.31 9.92 17.26
N ARG A 86 -2.42 8.70 16.69
CA ARG A 86 -2.37 8.47 15.25
C ARG A 86 -3.55 7.63 14.80
N LEU A 87 -4.14 8.00 13.67
CA LEU A 87 -5.16 7.20 13.00
C LEU A 87 -4.62 6.66 11.68
N TYR A 88 -4.74 5.35 11.47
CA TYR A 88 -4.60 4.71 10.17
C TYR A 88 -5.99 4.47 9.57
N LEU A 89 -6.17 4.83 8.33
CA LEU A 89 -7.29 4.41 7.51
C LEU A 89 -6.74 3.66 6.29
N TYR A 90 -7.07 2.39 6.21
CA TYR A 90 -6.74 1.54 5.07
C TYR A 90 -8.02 1.14 4.35
N PHE A 91 -8.04 1.28 3.04
CA PHE A 91 -9.13 0.82 2.19
C PHE A 91 -8.58 0.05 0.99
N SER A 92 -9.12 -1.15 0.76
CA SER A 92 -8.91 -1.90 -0.48
C SER A 92 -10.26 -2.29 -1.08
N GLY A 93 -10.46 -1.98 -2.38
CA GLY A 93 -11.73 -2.17 -3.06
C GLY A 93 -11.83 -1.38 -4.36
N HIS A 94 -13.04 -1.22 -4.88
CA HIS A 94 -13.28 -0.31 -6.00
C HIS A 94 -13.25 1.15 -5.57
N GLY A 95 -12.72 2.01 -6.45
CA GLY A 95 -12.70 3.45 -6.25
C GLY A 95 -12.90 4.22 -7.55
N LEU A 96 -13.33 5.48 -7.42
CA LEU A 96 -13.56 6.40 -8.52
C LEU A 96 -12.90 7.73 -8.23
N GLY A 97 -12.16 8.26 -9.20
CA GLY A 97 -11.54 9.57 -9.10
C GLY A 97 -12.58 10.70 -9.17
N ARG A 98 -12.73 11.44 -8.08
CA ARG A 98 -13.58 12.65 -8.04
C ARG A 98 -12.81 13.87 -8.52
N SER A 99 -11.59 13.98 -8.05
CA SER A 99 -10.65 15.07 -8.36
C SER A 99 -9.22 14.56 -8.25
N ASN A 100 -8.26 15.40 -8.51
CA ASN A 100 -6.85 15.09 -8.32
C ASN A 100 -6.43 14.80 -6.86
N ILE A 101 -7.29 15.15 -5.88
CA ILE A 101 -6.99 14.93 -4.45
C ILE A 101 -8.01 14.01 -3.76
N GLY A 102 -9.13 13.67 -4.40
CA GLY A 102 -10.21 12.89 -3.78
C GLY A 102 -10.55 11.63 -4.56
N VAL A 103 -10.95 10.60 -3.83
CA VAL A 103 -11.45 9.36 -4.38
C VAL A 103 -12.75 8.96 -3.67
N ASP A 104 -13.72 8.47 -4.44
CA ASP A 104 -14.94 7.89 -3.93
C ASP A 104 -14.71 6.40 -3.69
N LEU A 105 -14.77 5.95 -2.44
CA LEU A 105 -14.54 4.58 -2.03
C LEU A 105 -15.84 3.78 -2.15
N CYS A 106 -15.93 2.89 -3.14
CA CYS A 106 -17.15 2.15 -3.43
C CYS A 106 -17.50 1.17 -2.32
N LEU A 107 -18.70 1.27 -1.75
CA LEU A 107 -19.25 0.31 -0.81
C LEU A 107 -19.78 -0.96 -1.52
N ALA A 108 -20.03 -2.04 -0.79
CA ALA A 108 -20.42 -3.34 -1.36
C ALA A 108 -21.68 -3.28 -2.26
N SER A 109 -22.60 -2.37 -2.00
CA SER A 109 -23.81 -2.17 -2.80
C SER A 109 -23.68 -1.17 -3.95
N TRP A 110 -22.47 -0.67 -4.23
CA TRP A 110 -22.23 0.27 -5.31
C TRP A 110 -22.55 -0.34 -6.69
N SER A 111 -23.08 0.50 -7.56
CA SER A 111 -23.27 0.18 -8.99
C SER A 111 -23.39 1.47 -9.80
N LYS A 112 -23.35 1.37 -11.14
CA LYS A 112 -23.58 2.50 -12.04
C LYS A 112 -24.92 3.19 -11.83
N GLN A 113 -25.94 2.49 -11.30
CA GLN A 113 -27.26 3.01 -10.96
C GLN A 113 -27.36 3.49 -9.50
N ARG A 114 -26.43 3.10 -8.64
CA ARG A 114 -26.38 3.45 -7.21
C ARG A 114 -25.05 4.09 -6.85
N ARG A 115 -24.73 5.19 -7.49
CA ARG A 115 -23.44 5.88 -7.37
C ARG A 115 -23.20 6.51 -5.99
N ALA A 116 -24.30 6.83 -5.27
CA ALA A 116 -24.22 7.32 -3.90
C ALA A 116 -23.77 6.24 -2.87
N MET A 117 -23.64 4.97 -3.29
CA MET A 117 -23.12 3.92 -2.42
C MET A 117 -21.58 3.92 -2.42
N ALA A 118 -21.00 5.06 -2.19
CA ALA A 118 -19.55 5.26 -2.05
C ALA A 118 -19.28 6.32 -0.96
N LEU A 119 -18.11 6.25 -0.33
CA LEU A 119 -17.67 7.19 0.70
C LEU A 119 -16.84 8.31 0.09
N ASP A 120 -17.03 9.51 0.55
CA ASP A 120 -16.18 10.66 0.22
C ASP A 120 -14.88 10.63 1.03
N SER A 121 -13.79 10.10 0.48
CA SER A 121 -12.51 9.99 1.19
C SER A 121 -12.02 11.33 1.75
N MET A 122 -12.28 12.44 1.06
CA MET A 122 -11.88 13.77 1.52
C MET A 122 -12.74 14.27 2.67
N GLY A 123 -14.05 13.97 2.66
CA GLY A 123 -14.93 14.26 3.79
C GLY A 123 -14.49 13.52 5.06
N TYR A 124 -14.14 12.23 4.93
CA TYR A 124 -13.59 11.45 6.05
C TYR A 124 -12.23 11.99 6.52
N LEU A 125 -11.33 12.33 5.60
CA LEU A 125 -10.04 12.93 5.94
C LEU A 125 -10.25 14.26 6.69
N GLN A 126 -11.13 15.13 6.21
CA GLN A 126 -11.41 16.42 6.83
C GLN A 126 -11.99 16.25 8.24
N LEU A 127 -12.93 15.30 8.43
CA LEU A 127 -13.50 15.00 9.75
C LEU A 127 -12.40 14.63 10.76
N VAL A 128 -11.55 13.65 10.42
CA VAL A 128 -10.55 13.14 11.36
C VAL A 128 -9.37 14.09 11.57
N MET A 129 -9.06 14.94 10.61
CA MET A 129 -8.04 15.98 10.78
C MET A 129 -8.53 17.17 11.61
N SER A 130 -9.83 17.48 11.56
CA SER A 130 -10.41 18.62 12.26
C SER A 130 -10.95 18.31 13.66
N CYS A 131 -11.05 17.04 14.04
CA CYS A 131 -11.64 16.65 15.33
C CYS A 131 -10.75 16.97 16.55
N GLY A 132 -9.46 17.23 16.37
CA GLY A 132 -8.53 17.54 17.44
C GLY A 132 -8.08 16.33 18.29
N TYR A 133 -8.42 15.08 17.83
CA TYR A 133 -8.04 13.86 18.57
C TYR A 133 -6.74 13.23 18.07
N PHE A 134 -6.35 13.54 16.83
CA PHE A 134 -5.16 12.96 16.19
C PHE A 134 -4.13 14.03 15.84
N ARG A 135 -2.87 13.72 16.05
CA ARG A 135 -1.73 14.51 15.51
C ARG A 135 -1.37 14.10 14.10
N GLU A 136 -1.60 12.82 13.78
CA GLU A 136 -1.25 12.26 12.48
C GLU A 136 -2.37 11.35 11.98
N VAL A 137 -2.67 11.50 10.71
CA VAL A 137 -3.65 10.69 9.99
C VAL A 137 -2.99 10.08 8.75
N ILE A 138 -3.04 8.76 8.65
CA ILE A 138 -2.39 8.00 7.61
C ILE A 138 -3.45 7.29 6.78
N PHE A 139 -3.61 7.66 5.52
CA PHE A 139 -4.55 7.04 4.59
C PHE A 139 -3.78 6.19 3.56
N PHE A 140 -4.15 4.92 3.42
CA PHE A 140 -3.71 4.04 2.34
C PHE A 140 -4.94 3.58 1.57
N LEU A 141 -5.04 3.99 0.31
CA LEU A 141 -6.21 3.81 -0.53
C LEU A 141 -5.85 2.95 -1.75
N ASP A 142 -6.00 1.63 -1.60
CA ASP A 142 -5.75 0.66 -2.68
C ASP A 142 -7.01 0.48 -3.52
N CYS A 143 -7.24 1.44 -4.41
CA CYS A 143 -8.36 1.43 -5.32
C CYS A 143 -8.07 2.26 -6.59
N CYS A 144 -8.90 2.05 -7.62
CA CYS A 144 -8.87 2.84 -8.84
C CYS A 144 -9.20 4.30 -8.59
N ARG A 145 -8.65 5.20 -9.43
CA ARG A 145 -9.00 6.62 -9.48
C ARG A 145 -9.47 7.05 -10.88
N VAL A 146 -10.09 6.12 -11.61
CA VAL A 146 -10.69 6.41 -12.93
C VAL A 146 -11.79 7.45 -12.74
N ARG A 147 -11.76 8.51 -13.56
CA ARG A 147 -12.67 9.63 -13.41
C ARG A 147 -14.13 9.22 -13.63
N GLU A 148 -14.99 9.55 -12.67
CA GLU A 148 -16.44 9.47 -12.80
C GLU A 148 -17.05 10.87 -12.71
N VAL A 149 -17.67 11.31 -13.80
CA VAL A 149 -18.19 12.68 -13.94
C VAL A 149 -19.40 12.96 -13.03
N ARG A 150 -20.11 11.90 -12.62
CA ARG A 150 -21.32 12.00 -11.78
C ARG A 150 -21.11 11.31 -10.43
N SER A 151 -20.08 11.72 -9.72
CA SER A 151 -19.87 11.28 -8.35
C SER A 151 -20.98 11.81 -7.43
N ALA A 152 -21.40 10.96 -6.50
CA ALA A 152 -22.40 11.27 -5.48
C ALA A 152 -22.04 10.59 -4.14
N ALA A 153 -20.75 10.45 -3.86
CA ALA A 153 -20.29 9.79 -2.65
C ALA A 153 -20.74 10.52 -1.38
N LEU A 154 -20.96 9.75 -0.33
CA LEU A 154 -21.50 10.21 0.93
C LEU A 154 -20.36 10.70 1.84
N PRO A 155 -20.48 11.89 2.42
CA PRO A 155 -19.59 12.31 3.51
C PRO A 155 -19.89 11.49 4.77
N PRO A 156 -19.01 11.51 5.79
CA PRO A 156 -19.33 10.94 7.09
C PRO A 156 -20.56 11.63 7.70
N THR A 157 -21.39 10.86 8.40
CA THR A 157 -22.58 11.39 9.11
C THR A 157 -22.28 11.70 10.58
N ILE A 158 -21.05 11.46 11.04
CA ILE A 158 -20.62 11.67 12.41
C ILE A 158 -20.45 13.16 12.66
N GLU A 159 -21.16 13.69 13.66
CA GLU A 159 -20.98 15.04 14.15
C GLU A 159 -20.06 15.05 15.37
N LEU A 160 -18.99 15.85 15.31
CA LEU A 160 -18.05 16.00 16.42
C LEU A 160 -18.07 17.43 16.95
N PRO A 161 -17.90 17.62 18.27
CA PRO A 161 -17.72 18.94 18.82
C PRO A 161 -16.45 19.57 18.22
N MET A 162 -16.51 20.88 17.99
CA MET A 162 -15.32 21.63 17.55
C MET A 162 -14.20 21.49 18.60
N PRO A 163 -12.96 21.27 18.19
CA PRO A 163 -11.84 21.23 19.11
C PRO A 163 -11.68 22.58 19.83
N GLY A 164 -11.28 22.50 21.09
CA GLY A 164 -10.98 23.72 21.86
C GLY A 164 -9.74 24.46 21.35
N ASP A 165 -9.59 25.72 21.78
CA ASP A 165 -8.39 26.51 21.50
C ASP A 165 -7.14 25.77 21.99
N GLY A 166 -6.15 25.63 21.10
CA GLY A 166 -4.89 24.93 21.40
C GLY A 166 -4.86 23.45 21.02
N ALA A 167 -5.87 22.92 20.32
CA ALA A 167 -5.78 21.58 19.73
C ALA A 167 -4.59 21.51 18.77
N PRO A 168 -3.78 20.41 18.83
CA PRO A 168 -2.61 20.29 17.96
C PRO A 168 -3.01 20.24 16.49
N ALA A 169 -2.20 20.86 15.64
CA ALA A 169 -2.38 20.76 14.20
C ALA A 169 -2.18 19.30 13.75
N CYS A 170 -3.19 18.74 13.11
CA CYS A 170 -3.14 17.40 12.55
C CYS A 170 -2.41 17.41 11.20
N ARG A 171 -1.54 16.43 10.98
CA ARG A 171 -0.79 16.22 9.72
C ARG A 171 -1.25 14.95 9.06
N SER A 172 -1.09 14.85 7.74
CA SER A 172 -1.53 13.66 7.01
C SER A 172 -0.46 13.08 6.09
N PHE A 173 -0.53 11.76 5.93
CA PHE A 173 0.13 11.02 4.88
C PHE A 173 -0.92 10.26 4.09
N ILE A 174 -0.94 10.43 2.77
CA ILE A 174 -1.93 9.77 1.92
C ILE A 174 -1.21 9.02 0.80
N GLY A 175 -1.36 7.70 0.77
CA GLY A 175 -0.89 6.84 -0.30
C GLY A 175 -2.09 6.40 -1.16
N TYR A 176 -2.14 6.87 -2.40
CA TYR A 176 -3.06 6.39 -3.41
C TYR A 176 -2.39 5.31 -4.25
N ALA A 177 -3.09 4.21 -4.51
CA ALA A 177 -2.57 3.12 -5.33
C ALA A 177 -2.22 3.53 -6.76
N THR A 178 -2.84 4.59 -7.26
CA THR A 178 -2.62 5.08 -8.62
C THR A 178 -2.83 6.60 -8.72
N GLU A 179 -2.20 7.22 -9.72
CA GLU A 179 -2.45 8.61 -10.09
C GLU A 179 -3.91 8.84 -10.50
N PHE A 180 -4.37 10.09 -10.43
CA PHE A 180 -5.71 10.46 -10.88
C PHE A 180 -5.93 10.10 -12.36
N MET A 181 -7.13 9.64 -12.68
CA MET A 181 -7.59 9.12 -13.97
C MET A 181 -7.07 7.71 -14.35
N ASN A 182 -6.34 7.03 -13.47
CA ASN A 182 -5.78 5.72 -13.75
C ASN A 182 -6.45 4.60 -12.94
N ALA A 183 -6.25 3.36 -13.42
CA ALA A 183 -6.70 2.15 -12.74
C ALA A 183 -5.63 1.64 -11.76
N ALA A 184 -6.07 1.01 -10.68
CA ALA A 184 -5.26 0.14 -9.85
C ALA A 184 -5.62 -1.32 -10.16
N TYR A 185 -4.67 -2.24 -9.97
CA TYR A 185 -4.80 -3.63 -10.38
C TYR A 185 -4.46 -4.58 -9.24
N GLU A 186 -5.07 -5.76 -9.29
CA GLU A 186 -4.71 -6.94 -8.49
C GLU A 186 -4.20 -8.05 -9.42
N ALA A 187 -3.30 -8.90 -8.94
CA ALA A 187 -2.83 -10.07 -9.66
C ALA A 187 -2.46 -11.23 -8.72
N GLU A 188 -2.41 -12.43 -9.26
CA GLU A 188 -1.92 -13.62 -8.54
C GLU A 188 -0.43 -13.48 -8.22
N THR A 189 -0.03 -13.89 -7.02
CA THR A 189 1.36 -13.77 -6.56
C THR A 189 2.23 -14.97 -6.93
N GLY A 190 1.67 -16.01 -7.52
CA GLY A 190 2.40 -17.18 -8.08
C GLY A 190 3.14 -18.07 -7.07
N GLN A 191 2.97 -17.88 -5.77
CA GLN A 191 3.77 -18.59 -4.74
C GLN A 191 3.06 -19.72 -3.99
N SER A 192 1.80 -20.01 -4.26
CA SER A 192 1.08 -21.07 -3.57
C SER A 192 0.42 -22.04 -4.55
N VAL A 193 0.83 -23.29 -4.49
CA VAL A 193 0.15 -24.38 -5.20
C VAL A 193 -1.14 -24.68 -4.41
N GLY A 194 -2.29 -24.20 -4.91
CA GLY A 194 -3.61 -24.61 -4.38
C GLY A 194 -4.56 -23.49 -3.95
N GLU A 195 -4.12 -22.29 -3.66
CA GLU A 195 -4.99 -21.13 -3.42
C GLU A 195 -4.53 -19.94 -4.29
N SER A 196 -5.47 -19.33 -4.99
CA SER A 196 -5.23 -18.08 -5.73
C SER A 196 -4.87 -16.97 -4.73
N ASP A 197 -3.57 -16.60 -4.69
CA ASP A 197 -3.08 -15.51 -3.84
C ASP A 197 -3.12 -14.19 -4.59
N VAL A 198 -4.33 -13.72 -4.90
CA VAL A 198 -4.54 -12.42 -5.56
C VAL A 198 -4.30 -11.28 -4.58
N ARG A 199 -3.55 -10.27 -5.03
CA ARG A 199 -3.16 -9.09 -4.24
C ARG A 199 -3.18 -7.82 -5.08
N GLY A 200 -3.51 -6.70 -4.46
CA GLY A 200 -3.27 -5.37 -5.03
C GLY A 200 -1.78 -5.07 -5.16
N HIS A 201 -1.35 -4.52 -6.29
CA HIS A 201 0.06 -4.19 -6.51
C HIS A 201 0.56 -3.14 -5.51
N PHE A 202 -0.28 -2.17 -5.18
CA PHE A 202 0.05 -1.14 -4.20
C PHE A 202 0.20 -1.76 -2.80
N THR A 203 -0.77 -2.58 -2.37
CA THR A 203 -0.70 -3.24 -1.06
C THR A 203 0.50 -4.19 -0.96
N ARG A 204 0.90 -4.87 -2.03
CA ARG A 204 2.14 -5.66 -2.05
C ARG A 204 3.36 -4.80 -1.76
N ALA A 205 3.53 -3.68 -2.48
CA ALA A 205 4.63 -2.75 -2.25
C ALA A 205 4.58 -2.17 -0.82
N LEU A 206 3.39 -1.76 -0.36
CA LEU A 206 3.18 -1.25 0.99
C LEU A 206 3.59 -2.26 2.06
N MET A 207 3.14 -3.50 1.94
CA MET A 207 3.46 -4.54 2.92
C MET A 207 4.93 -4.95 2.90
N GLU A 208 5.58 -4.95 1.74
CA GLU A 208 7.03 -5.17 1.62
C GLU A 208 7.81 -4.03 2.33
N ALA A 209 7.45 -2.78 2.07
CA ALA A 209 8.04 -1.61 2.72
C ALA A 209 7.91 -1.68 4.24
N LEU A 210 6.67 -1.88 4.72
CA LEU A 210 6.33 -1.89 6.14
C LEU A 210 6.93 -3.09 6.89
N LYS A 211 7.16 -4.21 6.22
CA LYS A 211 7.87 -5.39 6.78
C LYS A 211 9.38 -5.26 6.77
N GLY A 212 9.90 -4.08 6.46
CA GLY A 212 11.31 -3.75 6.65
C GLY A 212 12.08 -3.39 5.39
N ALA A 213 11.54 -3.58 4.15
CA ALA A 213 12.25 -3.23 2.93
C ALA A 213 12.55 -1.72 2.80
N ALA A 214 11.73 -0.88 3.45
CA ALA A 214 11.96 0.56 3.55
C ALA A 214 12.43 1.00 4.96
N ALA A 215 12.75 0.04 5.86
CA ALA A 215 13.16 0.37 7.21
C ALA A 215 14.56 0.98 7.29
N GLU A 216 14.76 1.85 8.27
CA GLU A 216 16.08 2.38 8.57
C GLU A 216 16.95 1.34 9.31
N PRO A 217 18.28 1.49 9.30
CA PRO A 217 19.18 0.57 10.01
C PRO A 217 18.85 0.42 11.50
N THR A 218 18.30 1.47 12.10
CA THR A 218 17.86 1.48 13.52
C THR A 218 16.51 0.83 13.76
N GLY A 219 15.80 0.49 12.70
CA GLY A 219 14.42 0.00 12.72
C GLY A 219 13.40 1.10 12.46
N GLY A 220 12.19 0.67 12.10
CA GLY A 220 11.08 1.54 11.73
C GLY A 220 11.19 2.14 10.33
N VAL A 221 10.08 2.60 9.80
CA VAL A 221 9.95 3.13 8.43
C VAL A 221 9.55 4.60 8.47
N ARG A 222 10.40 5.49 7.97
CA ARG A 222 10.06 6.92 7.85
C ARG A 222 9.10 7.16 6.70
N ALA A 223 8.25 8.18 6.81
CA ALA A 223 7.29 8.54 5.75
C ALA A 223 7.97 8.83 4.41
N SER A 224 9.10 9.51 4.42
CA SER A 224 9.88 9.80 3.21
C SER A 224 10.39 8.51 2.54
N LYS A 225 10.87 7.55 3.34
CA LYS A 225 11.35 6.25 2.83
C LYS A 225 10.21 5.36 2.34
N LEU A 226 9.07 5.39 3.03
CA LEU A 226 7.87 4.71 2.55
C LEU A 226 7.40 5.28 1.21
N LYS A 227 7.34 6.61 1.09
CA LYS A 227 6.99 7.28 -0.17
C LYS A 227 7.93 6.86 -1.30
N GLU A 228 9.23 6.98 -1.12
CA GLU A 228 10.25 6.59 -2.10
C GLU A 228 10.08 5.13 -2.53
N TYR A 229 9.90 4.22 -1.55
CA TYR A 229 9.72 2.80 -1.84
C TYR A 229 8.45 2.52 -2.66
N LEU A 230 7.32 3.13 -2.29
CA LEU A 230 6.05 2.95 -2.99
C LEU A 230 6.12 3.47 -4.43
N GLU A 231 6.69 4.67 -4.65
CA GLU A 231 6.81 5.29 -5.96
C GLU A 231 7.71 4.51 -6.92
N VAL A 232 8.70 3.80 -6.39
CA VAL A 232 9.62 2.96 -7.18
C VAL A 232 9.07 1.55 -7.38
N ASN A 233 8.61 0.88 -6.31
CA ASN A 233 8.34 -0.55 -6.37
C ASN A 233 6.91 -0.91 -6.83
N THR A 234 5.91 -0.05 -6.62
CA THR A 234 4.55 -0.30 -7.16
C THR A 234 4.56 -0.42 -8.69
N PRO A 235 5.19 0.51 -9.45
CA PRO A 235 5.30 0.37 -10.91
C PRO A 235 6.05 -0.90 -11.36
N LEU A 236 7.11 -1.29 -10.64
CA LEU A 236 7.85 -2.50 -10.96
C LEU A 236 7.01 -3.77 -10.76
N ILE A 237 6.29 -3.85 -9.63
CA ILE A 237 5.36 -4.96 -9.36
C ILE A 237 4.26 -5.02 -10.42
N ALA A 238 3.68 -3.88 -10.79
CA ALA A 238 2.64 -3.80 -11.82
C ALA A 238 3.19 -4.25 -13.18
N LYS A 239 4.37 -3.77 -13.56
CA LYS A 239 5.04 -4.14 -14.83
C LYS A 239 5.32 -5.65 -14.91
N ALA A 240 5.78 -6.27 -13.81
CA ALA A 240 5.99 -7.72 -13.74
C ALA A 240 4.71 -8.54 -13.98
N ASN A 241 3.53 -7.91 -13.84
CA ASN A 241 2.21 -8.49 -14.12
C ASN A 241 1.55 -7.92 -15.37
N ASN A 242 2.31 -7.30 -16.29
CA ASN A 242 1.84 -6.66 -17.51
C ASN A 242 0.81 -5.54 -17.30
N HIS A 243 0.90 -4.84 -16.16
CA HIS A 243 0.07 -3.69 -15.85
C HIS A 243 0.90 -2.41 -15.79
N ILE A 244 0.24 -1.28 -16.01
CA ILE A 244 0.81 0.06 -15.79
C ILE A 244 0.08 0.64 -14.58
N GLN A 245 0.80 0.85 -13.49
CA GLN A 245 0.24 1.45 -12.27
C GLN A 245 1.33 2.27 -11.60
N LYS A 246 1.04 3.54 -11.34
CA LYS A 246 1.95 4.46 -10.68
C LYS A 246 1.24 5.09 -9.49
N PRO A 247 1.73 4.89 -8.27
CA PRO A 247 1.10 5.44 -7.06
C PRO A 247 1.30 6.95 -7.00
N GLU A 248 0.42 7.61 -6.25
CA GLU A 248 0.60 9.00 -5.86
C GLU A 248 0.67 9.08 -4.35
N VAL A 249 1.75 9.66 -3.80
CA VAL A 249 1.95 9.74 -2.36
C VAL A 249 2.11 11.19 -1.92
N VAL A 250 1.16 11.66 -1.12
CA VAL A 250 1.17 12.98 -0.50
C VAL A 250 1.68 12.85 0.92
N ASN A 251 2.89 13.33 1.17
CA ASN A 251 3.51 13.31 2.50
C ASN A 251 3.48 14.72 3.12
N GLY A 252 2.54 14.94 4.03
CA GLY A 252 2.41 16.17 4.83
C GLY A 252 3.02 16.03 6.24
N LEU A 253 3.72 14.92 6.53
CA LEU A 253 4.40 14.69 7.79
C LEU A 253 5.80 15.32 7.77
N ASN A 254 6.32 15.66 8.95
CA ASN A 254 7.65 16.26 9.04
C ASN A 254 8.73 15.19 8.78
N ALA A 255 9.63 15.45 7.84
CA ALA A 255 10.68 14.51 7.45
C ALA A 255 11.78 14.32 8.52
N GLU A 256 11.87 15.23 9.50
CA GLU A 256 12.89 15.19 10.56
C GLU A 256 12.45 14.41 11.81
N GLU A 257 11.20 13.96 11.85
CA GLU A 257 10.67 13.24 12.99
C GLU A 257 11.01 11.74 12.93
N GLU A 258 10.80 11.05 14.08
CA GLU A 258 11.10 9.64 14.29
C GLU A 258 10.42 8.69 13.26
N PRO A 259 10.85 7.42 13.17
CA PRO A 259 10.21 6.42 12.32
C PRO A 259 8.71 6.36 12.55
N ILE A 260 7.93 6.48 11.47
CA ILE A 260 6.48 6.66 11.55
C ILE A 260 5.74 5.33 11.68
N PHE A 261 6.27 4.31 11.03
CA PHE A 261 5.55 3.05 10.89
C PHE A 261 6.32 1.93 11.57
N GLY A 262 5.76 1.42 12.65
CA GLY A 262 6.15 0.18 13.30
C GLY A 262 7.63 0.08 13.71
N ASN A 263 7.95 -1.08 14.25
CA ASN A 263 9.28 -1.44 14.74
C ASN A 263 10.01 -2.40 13.79
N SER A 264 9.55 -2.52 12.55
CA SER A 264 10.14 -3.42 11.56
C SER A 264 11.61 -3.09 11.36
N LYS A 265 12.46 -4.09 11.51
CA LYS A 265 13.88 -3.96 11.21
C LYS A 265 14.12 -4.17 9.73
N PRO A 266 15.14 -3.52 9.16
CA PRO A 266 15.56 -3.87 7.81
C PRO A 266 15.85 -5.38 7.78
N PRO A 267 15.56 -6.06 6.67
CA PRO A 267 15.95 -7.46 6.54
C PRO A 267 17.43 -7.54 6.89
N VAL A 268 17.77 -8.49 7.78
CA VAL A 268 19.17 -8.69 8.18
C VAL A 268 19.96 -8.77 6.89
N GLN A 269 20.87 -7.84 6.69
CA GLN A 269 21.84 -7.96 5.61
C GLN A 269 22.73 -9.17 5.94
N THR A 270 22.22 -10.35 5.66
CA THR A 270 23.11 -11.48 5.41
C THR A 270 24.03 -10.98 4.31
N HIS A 271 25.33 -10.95 4.59
CA HIS A 271 26.41 -10.53 3.71
C HIS A 271 26.02 -10.74 2.27
N GLY A 272 26.07 -9.68 1.44
CA GLY A 272 25.54 -9.63 0.10
C GLY A 272 25.53 -10.99 -0.59
N PHE A 273 24.32 -11.51 -0.85
CA PHE A 273 24.20 -12.73 -1.61
C PHE A 273 24.28 -12.37 -3.10
N MET A 274 24.62 -13.37 -3.89
CA MET A 274 24.83 -13.17 -5.31
C MET A 274 23.59 -13.65 -6.06
N VAL A 275 23.08 -12.83 -6.94
CA VAL A 275 22.11 -13.26 -7.96
C VAL A 275 22.91 -13.63 -9.21
N ASN A 276 22.78 -14.88 -9.63
CA ASN A 276 23.37 -15.37 -10.86
C ASN A 276 22.34 -15.24 -11.99
N ILE A 277 22.52 -14.31 -12.91
CA ILE A 277 21.62 -14.12 -14.06
C ILE A 277 22.20 -14.86 -15.26
N THR A 278 21.43 -15.80 -15.79
CA THR A 278 21.74 -16.53 -17.01
C THR A 278 20.74 -16.14 -18.12
N PHE A 279 21.24 -15.75 -19.27
CA PHE A 279 20.42 -15.46 -20.45
C PHE A 279 20.23 -16.75 -21.25
N THR A 280 18.98 -17.16 -21.47
CA THR A 280 18.69 -18.47 -22.12
C THR A 280 18.18 -18.37 -23.54
N SER A 281 17.54 -17.25 -23.89
CA SER A 281 16.98 -17.05 -25.24
C SER A 281 17.86 -16.19 -26.16
N VAL A 282 18.84 -15.48 -25.60
CA VAL A 282 19.74 -14.58 -26.33
C VAL A 282 21.18 -14.99 -26.12
N THR A 283 21.92 -15.16 -27.19
CA THR A 283 23.32 -15.65 -27.16
C THR A 283 24.37 -14.55 -27.34
N SER A 284 23.96 -13.34 -27.73
CA SER A 284 24.85 -12.17 -27.91
C SER A 284 24.06 -10.87 -27.85
N GLY A 285 24.71 -9.80 -27.44
CA GLY A 285 24.16 -8.45 -27.38
C GLY A 285 24.37 -7.83 -26.01
N GLU A 286 24.29 -6.51 -25.97
CA GLU A 286 24.43 -5.75 -24.73
C GLU A 286 23.14 -5.85 -23.89
N ALA A 287 23.29 -6.17 -22.61
CA ALA A 287 22.21 -6.04 -21.63
C ALA A 287 22.66 -5.16 -20.46
N VAL A 288 21.67 -4.60 -19.77
CA VAL A 288 21.86 -3.76 -18.58
C VAL A 288 20.97 -4.30 -17.47
N VAL A 289 21.50 -4.42 -16.27
CA VAL A 289 20.76 -4.74 -15.07
C VAL A 289 20.73 -3.52 -14.15
N GLU A 290 19.55 -3.12 -13.77
CA GLU A 290 19.29 -1.99 -12.87
C GLU A 290 18.56 -2.47 -11.61
N ASP A 291 18.77 -1.76 -10.51
CA ASP A 291 18.02 -1.98 -9.28
C ASP A 291 16.65 -1.27 -9.30
N GLY A 292 15.87 -1.46 -8.24
CA GLY A 292 14.56 -0.82 -8.08
C GLY A 292 14.60 0.72 -8.01
N GLN A 293 15.78 1.33 -7.99
CA GLN A 293 15.99 2.78 -8.06
C GLN A 293 16.53 3.22 -9.43
N LEU A 294 16.49 2.33 -10.43
CA LEU A 294 17.03 2.54 -11.77
C LEU A 294 18.55 2.85 -11.80
N ARG A 295 19.27 2.36 -10.80
CA ARG A 295 20.75 2.46 -10.80
C ARG A 295 21.30 1.26 -11.52
N GLU A 296 22.20 1.52 -12.47
CA GLU A 296 22.89 0.47 -13.21
C GLU A 296 23.78 -0.34 -12.24
N LEU A 297 23.52 -1.64 -12.14
CA LEU A 297 24.32 -2.58 -11.36
C LEU A 297 25.32 -3.32 -12.25
N LYS A 298 24.97 -3.60 -13.48
CA LYS A 298 25.84 -4.25 -14.45
C LYS A 298 25.40 -3.98 -15.88
N ARG A 299 26.40 -3.83 -16.76
CA ARG A 299 26.28 -3.71 -18.21
C ARG A 299 27.30 -4.62 -18.88
N GLY A 300 26.94 -5.28 -19.96
CA GLY A 300 27.87 -6.11 -20.72
C GLY A 300 27.21 -6.93 -21.81
N ASP A 301 27.97 -7.78 -22.46
CA ASP A 301 27.45 -8.73 -23.44
C ASP A 301 26.92 -9.99 -22.72
N VAL A 302 25.72 -10.44 -23.11
CA VAL A 302 25.04 -11.59 -22.51
C VAL A 302 25.81 -12.90 -22.71
N SER A 303 26.69 -12.96 -23.72
CA SER A 303 27.54 -14.13 -24.00
C SER A 303 28.64 -14.38 -22.96
N THR A 304 28.90 -13.42 -22.06
CA THR A 304 29.99 -13.52 -21.07
C THR A 304 29.72 -14.49 -19.92
N GLY A 305 28.66 -15.31 -20.04
CA GLY A 305 28.28 -16.35 -19.03
C GLY A 305 27.37 -15.78 -17.94
N PRO A 306 27.11 -16.55 -16.87
CA PRO A 306 26.23 -16.08 -15.81
C PRO A 306 26.76 -14.80 -15.18
N TRP A 307 25.90 -13.80 -15.07
CA TRP A 307 26.25 -12.56 -14.41
C TRP A 307 26.01 -12.65 -12.93
N GLN A 308 27.04 -12.43 -12.16
CA GLN A 308 26.95 -12.35 -10.73
C GLN A 308 26.72 -10.89 -10.30
N ILE A 309 25.58 -10.67 -9.63
CA ILE A 309 25.16 -9.36 -9.17
C ILE A 309 24.98 -9.39 -7.66
N PRO A 310 25.80 -8.63 -6.90
CA PRO A 310 25.64 -8.54 -5.47
C PRO A 310 24.37 -7.75 -5.15
N VAL A 311 23.51 -8.31 -4.31
CA VAL A 311 22.30 -7.67 -3.83
C VAL A 311 22.22 -7.75 -2.32
N SER A 312 21.68 -6.71 -1.71
CA SER A 312 21.48 -6.64 -0.26
C SER A 312 19.99 -6.75 0.05
N GLY A 313 19.53 -7.99 0.25
CA GLY A 313 18.15 -8.23 0.65
C GLY A 313 17.17 -8.38 -0.53
N ARG A 314 15.90 -8.39 -0.20
CA ARG A 314 14.79 -8.51 -1.15
C ARG A 314 14.72 -7.29 -2.04
N THR A 315 14.76 -7.48 -3.36
CA THR A 315 14.74 -6.36 -4.31
C THR A 315 14.11 -6.77 -5.64
N MET A 316 13.81 -5.77 -6.46
CA MET A 316 13.46 -5.97 -7.87
C MET A 316 14.66 -5.55 -8.72
N LEU A 317 14.98 -6.37 -9.69
CA LEU A 317 15.97 -6.05 -10.72
C LEU A 317 15.25 -5.88 -12.06
N MET A 318 15.65 -4.89 -12.83
CA MET A 318 15.22 -4.72 -14.20
C MET A 318 16.36 -5.07 -15.13
N VAL A 319 16.10 -5.97 -16.05
CA VAL A 319 17.07 -6.35 -17.10
C VAL A 319 16.51 -5.87 -18.43
N HIS A 320 17.29 -5.10 -19.18
CA HIS A 320 16.88 -4.65 -20.50
C HIS A 320 18.02 -4.75 -21.52
N MET A 321 17.65 -4.87 -22.79
CA MET A 321 18.58 -4.95 -23.90
C MET A 321 18.43 -3.73 -24.83
N PRO A 322 19.29 -2.70 -24.71
CA PRO A 322 19.41 -1.68 -25.74
C PRO A 322 20.04 -2.30 -27.01
N PRO A 323 19.62 -2.07 -28.23
CA PRO A 323 18.58 -1.13 -28.64
C PRO A 323 17.19 -1.77 -28.85
N ASN A 324 17.03 -3.08 -28.59
CA ASN A 324 15.81 -3.83 -28.95
C ASN A 324 14.60 -3.48 -28.07
N GLY A 325 14.80 -2.77 -26.95
CA GLY A 325 13.75 -2.40 -26.03
C GLY A 325 13.14 -3.59 -25.26
N ALA A 326 13.72 -4.80 -25.36
CA ALA A 326 13.27 -5.94 -24.57
C ALA A 326 13.62 -5.73 -23.10
N GLU A 327 12.64 -5.92 -22.22
CA GLU A 327 12.79 -5.71 -20.79
C GLU A 327 12.20 -6.85 -19.99
N LYS A 328 12.85 -7.20 -18.89
CA LYS A 328 12.37 -8.20 -17.93
C LYS A 328 12.56 -7.69 -16.50
N THR A 329 11.51 -7.74 -15.71
CA THR A 329 11.59 -7.44 -14.29
C THR A 329 11.73 -8.75 -13.51
N ILE A 330 12.70 -8.80 -12.60
CA ILE A 330 13.05 -9.96 -11.79
C ILE A 330 12.83 -9.61 -10.33
N ARG A 331 12.16 -10.49 -9.61
CA ARG A 331 12.01 -10.38 -8.16
C ARG A 331 13.05 -11.28 -7.49
N VAL A 332 13.90 -10.66 -6.66
CA VAL A 332 14.89 -11.33 -5.84
C VAL A 332 14.34 -11.53 -4.44
N GLN A 333 14.36 -12.76 -3.92
CA GLN A 333 13.83 -13.11 -2.58
C GLN A 333 14.72 -12.60 -1.45
N GLY A 334 16.02 -12.60 -1.67
CA GLY A 334 16.96 -11.93 -0.78
C GLY A 334 17.32 -12.67 0.50
N ASN A 335 17.23 -13.98 0.49
CA ASN A 335 17.57 -14.84 1.64
C ASN A 335 18.72 -15.81 1.39
N GLU A 336 19.09 -16.03 0.13
CA GLU A 336 20.20 -16.90 -0.30
C GLU A 336 20.64 -16.54 -1.71
N THR A 337 21.73 -17.13 -2.21
CA THR A 337 22.15 -16.99 -3.61
C THR A 337 21.09 -17.57 -4.53
N GLU A 338 20.63 -16.79 -5.51
CA GLU A 338 19.57 -17.18 -6.43
C GLU A 338 20.12 -17.31 -7.85
N ASP A 339 19.72 -18.39 -8.54
CA ASP A 339 19.98 -18.59 -9.96
C ASP A 339 18.72 -18.22 -10.76
N ILE A 340 18.83 -17.21 -11.62
CA ILE A 340 17.72 -16.64 -12.37
C ILE A 340 17.99 -16.79 -13.87
N HIS A 341 17.04 -17.39 -14.58
CA HIS A 341 17.07 -17.50 -16.02
C HIS A 341 16.22 -16.41 -16.66
N VAL A 342 16.85 -15.61 -17.52
CA VAL A 342 16.19 -14.51 -18.22
C VAL A 342 15.96 -14.90 -19.66
N GLU A 343 14.68 -14.89 -20.05
CA GLU A 343 14.21 -15.06 -21.45
C GLU A 343 13.60 -13.74 -21.92
N PHE A 344 14.01 -13.27 -23.10
CA PHE A 344 13.49 -12.05 -23.73
C PHE A 344 12.55 -12.39 -24.88
#